data_63fd72c214b09b4bab22e92d4530b543
#
_entry.id   63fd72c214b09b4bab22e92d4530b543
#
_cell.length_a   1.000
_cell.length_b   1.000
_cell.length_c   1.000
_cell.angle_alpha   90.00
_cell.angle_beta   90.00
_cell.angle_gamma   90.00
#
_symmetry.space_group_name_H-M   'P 1'
#
loop_
_entity.id
_entity.type
_entity.pdbx_description
1 polymer ?
#
loop_
_entity_poly.entity_id
_entity_poly.type
_entity_poly.pdbx_seq_one_letter_code
_entity_poly.pdbx_strand_id
1 'polypeptide(L)'
;MRKVITAAAGSCLLAGSLGALSIGSEARASDVVGHAYVNQNTTGVNTLSVFDRHADGALTPTPGSPFAIGGAGLGKGLGSQGAVQASGDYLLAVDAGSNEISVLRAGSDGVPHLVSAPVPSGGVTPVSVTISRSGVVYVANVGDGGSNYAGFRLGSDGSLRPIPGSTVAVPEGSGVGDVLFNEQGNRLVGTRDNTSLIDSFRVGEDGRLTAAKGSPFEAQSLGPIGAEFRPGSPDQLYVSNAHAGPGNGTVSAFRDTGNGTLKSIGSSPYADGQTAPCWVEISHDGRYLFAVNTASANLSSYTINPNGTLTLLGTTAFRNGAGAVDARLSPDGRFLSVTGGRGHLVTTFAVSGGDLTELPSSPVALPAGGSPTGLVVL
;
A
#
# COMPACT_ATOMS: atom_id res chain seq x y z
N MET A 1 -83.34 12.85 -56.64
CA MET A 1 -83.94 13.87 -55.79
C MET A 1 -83.17 13.99 -54.49
N ARG A 2 -82.92 15.21 -54.07
CA ARG A 2 -82.30 15.70 -52.83
C ARG A 2 -80.73 15.55 -52.73
N LYS A 3 -80.14 16.70 -53.00
CA LYS A 3 -78.77 17.10 -52.66
C LYS A 3 -78.64 17.20 -51.13
N VAL A 4 -77.52 16.72 -50.60
CA VAL A 4 -77.06 17.09 -49.27
C VAL A 4 -75.65 17.60 -49.45
N ILE A 5 -75.46 18.83 -49.05
CA ILE A 5 -74.23 19.57 -49.02
C ILE A 5 -73.56 19.20 -47.68
N THR A 6 -72.26 18.79 -47.71
CA THR A 6 -71.51 18.59 -46.52
C THR A 6 -70.32 19.56 -46.55
N ALA A 7 -70.23 20.41 -45.53
CA ALA A 7 -69.22 21.41 -45.34
C ALA A 7 -67.91 20.74 -44.84
N ALA A 8 -66.82 21.15 -45.41
CA ALA A 8 -65.46 20.77 -44.94
C ALA A 8 -65.00 21.73 -43.82
N ALA A 9 -64.77 21.21 -42.65
CA ALA A 9 -64.05 21.92 -41.57
C ALA A 9 -62.59 21.55 -41.58
N GLY A 10 -61.74 22.52 -41.91
CA GLY A 10 -60.31 22.34 -41.83
C GLY A 10 -59.82 22.41 -40.39
N SER A 11 -59.15 21.40 -39.91
CA SER A 11 -58.42 21.40 -38.64
C SER A 11 -56.93 21.59 -38.92
N CYS A 12 -56.37 22.74 -38.53
CA CYS A 12 -54.96 22.96 -38.43
C CYS A 12 -54.39 22.18 -37.24
N LEU A 13 -53.56 21.16 -37.52
CA LEU A 13 -52.72 20.50 -36.51
C LEU A 13 -51.43 21.29 -36.40
N LEU A 14 -51.27 22.02 -35.27
CA LEU A 14 -49.98 22.51 -34.82
C LEU A 14 -49.20 21.31 -34.24
N ALA A 15 -48.16 20.87 -34.94
CA ALA A 15 -47.16 19.95 -34.41
C ALA A 15 -46.22 20.72 -33.48
N GLY A 16 -46.49 20.64 -32.18
CA GLY A 16 -45.55 21.09 -31.14
C GLY A 16 -44.43 20.06 -30.99
N SER A 17 -43.23 20.37 -31.46
CA SER A 17 -42.00 19.63 -31.16
C SER A 17 -41.67 19.79 -29.68
N LEU A 18 -41.96 18.81 -28.83
CA LEU A 18 -41.34 18.69 -27.50
C LEU A 18 -39.89 18.32 -27.71
N GLY A 19 -39.01 19.34 -27.66
CA GLY A 19 -37.60 19.13 -27.47
C GLY A 19 -37.36 18.51 -26.10
N ALA A 20 -37.02 17.23 -26.08
CA ALA A 20 -36.50 16.60 -24.88
C ALA A 20 -35.15 17.29 -24.53
N LEU A 21 -35.16 18.21 -23.59
CA LEU A 21 -33.97 18.63 -22.88
C LEU A 21 -33.40 17.41 -22.15
N SER A 22 -32.41 16.75 -22.77
CA SER A 22 -31.53 15.85 -22.06
C SER A 22 -30.75 16.72 -21.06
N ILE A 23 -31.21 16.79 -19.84
CA ILE A 23 -30.40 17.22 -18.71
C ILE A 23 -29.35 16.12 -18.55
N GLY A 24 -28.24 16.27 -19.26
CA GLY A 24 -27.03 15.55 -18.92
C GLY A 24 -26.71 15.93 -17.47
N SER A 25 -26.85 14.99 -16.55
CA SER A 25 -26.26 15.14 -15.24
C SER A 25 -24.77 15.20 -15.48
N GLU A 26 -24.21 16.41 -15.59
CA GLU A 26 -22.78 16.60 -15.32
C GLU A 26 -22.60 16.04 -13.90
N ALA A 27 -21.93 14.89 -13.82
CA ALA A 27 -21.46 14.39 -12.54
C ALA A 27 -20.59 15.51 -11.95
N ARG A 28 -21.10 16.18 -10.91
CA ARG A 28 -20.28 17.11 -10.16
C ARG A 28 -19.02 16.37 -9.79
N ALA A 29 -17.85 16.91 -10.20
CA ALA A 29 -16.59 16.44 -9.67
C ALA A 29 -16.73 16.43 -8.15
N SER A 30 -16.60 15.26 -7.52
CA SER A 30 -16.66 15.17 -6.08
C SER A 30 -15.48 15.97 -5.51
N ASP A 31 -15.68 16.60 -4.33
CA ASP A 31 -14.63 17.40 -3.71
C ASP A 31 -13.36 16.55 -3.50
N VAL A 32 -12.20 17.15 -3.77
CA VAL A 32 -10.91 16.56 -3.39
C VAL A 32 -10.80 16.57 -1.88
N VAL A 33 -10.59 15.40 -1.28
CA VAL A 33 -10.56 15.20 0.17
C VAL A 33 -9.21 14.67 0.66
N GLY A 34 -8.25 14.53 -0.24
CA GLY A 34 -6.90 14.06 0.06
C GLY A 34 -6.16 13.63 -1.20
N HIS A 35 -5.06 12.92 -1.04
CA HIS A 35 -4.20 12.52 -2.15
C HIS A 35 -3.67 11.10 -1.98
N ALA A 36 -3.35 10.46 -3.11
CA ALA A 36 -2.66 9.18 -3.14
C ALA A 36 -1.30 9.33 -3.86
N TYR A 37 -0.27 8.70 -3.32
CA TYR A 37 1.11 8.78 -3.80
C TYR A 37 1.64 7.39 -4.11
N VAL A 38 2.16 7.19 -5.32
CA VAL A 38 2.76 5.93 -5.75
C VAL A 38 4.20 6.16 -6.15
N ASN A 39 5.15 5.45 -5.53
CA ASN A 39 6.55 5.45 -5.95
C ASN A 39 6.68 4.72 -7.29
N GLN A 40 7.08 5.42 -8.35
CA GLN A 40 7.23 4.86 -9.69
C GLN A 40 8.49 4.03 -9.86
N ASN A 41 9.45 4.18 -8.95
CA ASN A 41 10.73 3.48 -9.01
C ASN A 41 11.38 3.56 -10.40
N THR A 42 11.34 4.78 -10.99
CA THR A 42 11.89 5.07 -12.31
C THR A 42 13.40 5.10 -12.32
N THR A 43 14.03 4.51 -13.34
CA THR A 43 15.47 4.68 -13.58
C THR A 43 15.81 6.15 -13.92
N GLY A 44 17.00 6.59 -13.58
CA GLY A 44 17.35 8.02 -13.65
C GLY A 44 16.74 8.76 -12.46
N VAL A 45 16.06 9.87 -12.69
CA VAL A 45 15.37 10.57 -11.59
C VAL A 45 14.09 9.80 -11.21
N ASN A 46 14.00 9.36 -9.97
CA ASN A 46 12.81 8.70 -9.46
C ASN A 46 11.63 9.68 -9.33
N THR A 47 10.40 9.16 -9.44
CA THR A 47 9.20 9.99 -9.42
C THR A 47 8.11 9.41 -8.54
N LEU A 48 7.24 10.28 -8.00
CA LEU A 48 5.96 9.94 -7.40
C LEU A 48 4.82 10.29 -8.36
N SER A 49 3.98 9.33 -8.68
CA SER A 49 2.66 9.64 -9.22
C SER A 49 1.74 10.07 -8.09
N VAL A 50 1.03 11.16 -8.32
CA VAL A 50 0.11 11.75 -7.35
C VAL A 50 -1.28 11.83 -7.98
N PHE A 51 -2.26 11.47 -7.16
CA PHE A 51 -3.68 11.52 -7.54
C PHE A 51 -4.45 12.32 -6.50
N ASP A 52 -5.36 13.15 -6.97
CA ASP A 52 -6.40 13.76 -6.16
C ASP A 52 -7.41 12.67 -5.79
N ARG A 53 -7.64 12.47 -4.50
CA ARG A 53 -8.61 11.54 -3.96
C ARG A 53 -9.93 12.25 -3.70
N HIS A 54 -10.99 11.75 -4.30
CA HIS A 54 -12.33 12.31 -4.19
C HIS A 54 -13.16 11.62 -3.09
N ALA A 55 -14.19 12.31 -2.62
CA ALA A 55 -15.05 11.81 -1.53
C ALA A 55 -15.80 10.52 -1.84
N ASP A 56 -15.97 10.17 -3.13
CA ASP A 56 -16.54 8.93 -3.62
C ASP A 56 -15.49 7.82 -3.85
N GLY A 57 -14.22 8.08 -3.51
CA GLY A 57 -13.08 7.18 -3.67
C GLY A 57 -12.44 7.19 -5.05
N ALA A 58 -12.97 7.96 -6.00
CA ALA A 58 -12.33 8.12 -7.30
C ALA A 58 -10.95 8.77 -7.15
N LEU A 59 -10.02 8.37 -8.01
CA LEU A 59 -8.69 8.97 -8.13
C LEU A 59 -8.58 9.67 -9.49
N THR A 60 -8.08 10.91 -9.50
CA THR A 60 -7.74 11.63 -10.73
C THR A 60 -6.30 12.12 -10.66
N PRO A 61 -5.50 12.07 -11.74
CA PRO A 61 -4.13 12.54 -11.70
C PRO A 61 -4.05 14.01 -11.25
N THR A 62 -3.27 14.28 -10.20
CA THR A 62 -2.98 15.67 -9.78
C THR A 62 -2.25 16.41 -10.91
N PRO A 63 -2.60 17.66 -11.23
CA PRO A 63 -1.94 18.43 -12.28
C PRO A 63 -0.42 18.49 -12.12
N GLY A 64 0.33 18.09 -13.14
CA GLY A 64 1.78 18.02 -13.10
C GLY A 64 2.37 16.68 -12.67
N SER A 65 1.54 15.74 -12.20
CA SER A 65 1.99 14.36 -11.88
C SER A 65 2.50 13.63 -13.14
N PRO A 66 3.59 12.82 -13.04
CA PRO A 66 4.37 12.49 -11.85
C PRO A 66 5.43 13.57 -11.50
N PHE A 67 5.76 13.66 -10.20
CA PHE A 67 6.73 14.61 -9.67
C PHE A 67 8.08 13.94 -9.38
N ALA A 68 9.18 14.61 -9.75
CA ALA A 68 10.54 14.16 -9.45
C ALA A 68 10.83 14.23 -7.95
N ILE A 69 11.51 13.19 -7.38
CA ILE A 69 11.81 13.11 -5.96
C ILE A 69 13.32 13.13 -5.62
N GLY A 70 14.17 13.25 -6.62
CA GLY A 70 15.59 13.56 -6.45
C GLY A 70 16.54 12.38 -6.60
N GLY A 71 16.29 11.23 -6.00
CA GLY A 71 17.10 10.02 -6.17
C GLY A 71 16.74 9.23 -7.44
N ALA A 72 17.29 8.03 -7.59
CA ALA A 72 17.03 7.15 -8.72
C ALA A 72 16.34 5.84 -8.28
N GLY A 73 15.31 5.42 -9.01
CA GLY A 73 14.73 4.09 -8.87
C GLY A 73 15.48 3.03 -9.65
N LEU A 74 15.08 1.76 -9.47
CA LEU A 74 15.70 0.60 -10.11
C LEU A 74 15.07 0.23 -11.46
N GLY A 75 13.84 0.70 -11.73
CA GLY A 75 13.09 0.35 -12.94
C GLY A 75 12.61 -1.10 -13.00
N LYS A 76 12.68 -1.83 -11.89
CA LYS A 76 12.17 -3.20 -11.73
C LYS A 76 11.50 -3.37 -10.38
N GLY A 77 10.63 -4.38 -10.23
CA GLY A 77 9.93 -4.65 -8.97
C GLY A 77 10.88 -4.81 -7.79
N LEU A 78 10.53 -4.25 -6.64
CA LEU A 78 11.32 -4.34 -5.42
C LEU A 78 10.98 -5.58 -4.59
N GLY A 79 9.82 -6.21 -4.81
CA GLY A 79 9.38 -7.39 -4.05
C GLY A 79 9.14 -7.06 -2.57
N SER A 80 8.66 -5.86 -2.27
CA SER A 80 8.56 -5.35 -0.90
C SER A 80 7.28 -4.59 -0.65
N GLN A 81 6.89 -4.44 0.60
CA GLN A 81 5.86 -3.53 1.10
C GLN A 81 6.52 -2.27 1.67
N GLY A 82 5.86 -1.12 1.56
CA GLY A 82 6.31 0.09 2.22
C GLY A 82 7.43 0.86 1.53
N ALA A 83 7.52 0.83 0.19
CA ALA A 83 8.52 1.61 -0.55
C ALA A 83 8.28 3.15 -0.50
N VAL A 84 7.12 3.57 -0.04
CA VAL A 84 6.80 4.94 0.35
C VAL A 84 5.95 4.93 1.61
N GLN A 85 6.20 5.86 2.55
CA GLN A 85 5.46 6.00 3.80
C GLN A 85 5.21 7.46 4.12
N ALA A 86 4.17 7.73 4.94
CA ALA A 86 3.82 9.07 5.37
C ALA A 86 3.89 9.23 6.89
N SER A 87 4.22 10.44 7.35
CA SER A 87 4.14 10.86 8.75
C SER A 87 3.79 12.34 8.83
N GLY A 88 2.55 12.64 9.21
CA GLY A 88 2.00 13.99 9.05
C GLY A 88 2.09 14.43 7.60
N ASP A 89 2.67 15.61 7.36
CA ASP A 89 2.86 16.16 6.01
C ASP A 89 4.10 15.61 5.29
N TYR A 90 4.90 14.75 5.93
CA TYR A 90 6.11 14.21 5.34
C TYR A 90 5.85 12.88 4.64
N LEU A 91 6.46 12.73 3.45
CA LEU A 91 6.55 11.49 2.69
C LEU A 91 8.02 11.06 2.68
N LEU A 92 8.26 9.78 2.94
CA LEU A 92 9.56 9.15 2.81
C LEU A 92 9.46 8.11 1.70
N ALA A 93 10.28 8.24 0.66
CA ALA A 93 10.31 7.32 -0.46
C ALA A 93 11.71 6.71 -0.62
N VAL A 94 11.78 5.41 -0.90
CA VAL A 94 13.04 4.75 -1.23
C VAL A 94 13.43 5.04 -2.67
N ASP A 95 14.72 5.35 -2.88
CA ASP A 95 15.37 5.50 -4.17
C ASP A 95 16.35 4.34 -4.36
N ALA A 96 15.79 3.19 -4.77
CA ALA A 96 16.50 1.91 -4.72
C ALA A 96 17.70 1.83 -5.67
N GLY A 97 17.70 2.63 -6.76
CA GLY A 97 18.77 2.68 -7.75
C GLY A 97 19.96 3.53 -7.33
N SER A 98 19.72 4.57 -6.50
CA SER A 98 20.80 5.44 -5.97
C SER A 98 21.19 5.11 -4.53
N ASN A 99 20.52 4.15 -3.87
CA ASN A 99 20.73 3.78 -2.46
C ASN A 99 20.42 4.93 -1.49
N GLU A 100 19.34 5.65 -1.72
CA GLU A 100 18.96 6.85 -0.99
C GLU A 100 17.51 6.79 -0.50
N ILE A 101 17.16 7.73 0.35
CA ILE A 101 15.81 8.03 0.81
C ILE A 101 15.53 9.50 0.51
N SER A 102 14.46 9.77 -0.22
CA SER A 102 13.91 11.11 -0.41
C SER A 102 12.91 11.44 0.69
N VAL A 103 13.05 12.64 1.27
CA VAL A 103 12.06 13.20 2.19
C VAL A 103 11.37 14.37 1.49
N LEU A 104 10.05 14.28 1.39
CA LEU A 104 9.24 15.31 0.76
C LEU A 104 8.19 15.81 1.74
N ARG A 105 7.71 17.02 1.53
CA ARG A 105 6.51 17.55 2.19
C ARG A 105 5.37 17.55 1.19
N ALA A 106 4.27 16.92 1.53
CA ALA A 106 3.03 17.01 0.77
C ALA A 106 2.42 18.40 0.97
N GLY A 107 2.18 19.13 -0.12
CA GLY A 107 1.43 20.38 -0.12
C GLY A 107 -0.07 20.11 0.08
N SER A 108 -0.82 21.12 0.45
CA SER A 108 -2.29 21.05 0.53
C SER A 108 -2.95 20.83 -0.83
N ASP A 109 -2.23 21.06 -1.91
CA ASP A 109 -2.60 20.79 -3.30
C ASP A 109 -2.13 19.41 -3.78
N GLY A 110 -1.59 18.57 -2.87
CA GLY A 110 -1.03 17.27 -3.17
C GLY A 110 0.37 17.28 -3.78
N VAL A 111 0.91 18.43 -4.16
CA VAL A 111 2.23 18.51 -4.79
C VAL A 111 3.33 18.19 -3.76
N PRO A 112 4.17 17.16 -4.00
CA PRO A 112 5.25 16.82 -3.10
C PRO A 112 6.47 17.74 -3.36
N HIS A 113 6.97 18.36 -2.30
CA HIS A 113 8.15 19.23 -2.35
C HIS A 113 9.32 18.58 -1.63
N LEU A 114 10.46 18.40 -2.32
CA LEU A 114 11.67 17.84 -1.72
C LEU A 114 12.16 18.76 -0.59
N VAL A 115 12.35 18.19 0.60
CA VAL A 115 12.79 18.95 1.79
C VAL A 115 14.28 19.28 1.71
N SER A 116 15.07 18.33 1.22
CA SER A 116 16.52 18.43 1.06
C SER A 116 16.97 17.47 -0.04
N ALA A 117 18.26 17.48 -0.38
CA ALA A 117 18.81 16.40 -1.20
C ALA A 117 18.54 15.04 -0.55
N PRO A 118 18.34 13.96 -1.37
CA PRO A 118 18.19 12.61 -0.85
C PRO A 118 19.31 12.20 0.08
N VAL A 119 19.00 11.37 1.06
CA VAL A 119 19.92 10.93 2.11
C VAL A 119 20.32 9.48 1.85
N PRO A 120 21.62 9.09 1.95
CA PRO A 120 22.04 7.69 1.83
C PRO A 120 21.23 6.78 2.77
N SER A 121 20.73 5.66 2.26
CA SER A 121 19.86 4.71 2.99
C SER A 121 20.58 3.92 4.10
N GLY A 122 21.90 4.05 4.19
CA GLY A 122 22.74 3.29 5.12
C GLY A 122 23.03 1.85 4.68
N GLY A 123 22.67 1.49 3.46
CA GLY A 123 22.91 0.19 2.84
C GLY A 123 22.82 0.25 1.32
N VAL A 124 22.54 -0.89 0.69
CA VAL A 124 22.42 -1.02 -0.77
C VAL A 124 21.02 -1.49 -1.12
N THR A 125 20.43 -0.88 -2.13
CA THR A 125 19.08 -1.18 -2.63
C THR A 125 18.02 -1.11 -1.51
N PRO A 126 17.64 0.08 -1.02
CA PRO A 126 16.54 0.24 -0.09
C PRO A 126 15.22 -0.17 -0.77
N VAL A 127 14.41 -0.98 -0.08
CA VAL A 127 13.16 -1.53 -0.62
C VAL A 127 11.93 -1.21 0.22
N SER A 128 12.11 -0.96 1.52
CA SER A 128 11.04 -0.65 2.46
C SER A 128 11.50 0.39 3.47
N VAL A 129 10.61 1.28 3.85
CA VAL A 129 10.84 2.30 4.89
C VAL A 129 9.66 2.35 5.83
N THR A 130 9.92 2.49 7.12
CA THR A 130 8.89 2.66 8.15
C THR A 130 9.22 3.82 9.07
N ILE A 131 8.20 4.44 9.65
CA ILE A 131 8.35 5.55 10.57
C ILE A 131 7.44 5.39 11.78
N SER A 132 8.00 5.55 12.98
CA SER A 132 7.25 5.58 14.23
C SER A 132 6.65 6.95 14.50
N ARG A 133 5.64 7.02 15.37
CA ARG A 133 5.07 8.31 15.83
C ARG A 133 6.09 9.23 16.52
N SER A 134 7.19 8.69 17.03
CA SER A 134 8.28 9.48 17.66
C SER A 134 9.34 9.97 16.66
N GLY A 135 9.13 9.72 15.35
CA GLY A 135 10.04 10.12 14.28
C GLY A 135 11.28 9.22 14.14
N VAL A 136 11.29 8.02 14.76
CA VAL A 136 12.31 7.01 14.44
C VAL A 136 11.93 6.36 13.12
N VAL A 137 12.89 6.28 12.21
CA VAL A 137 12.73 5.69 10.87
C VAL A 137 13.67 4.50 10.75
N TYR A 138 13.20 3.41 10.14
CA TYR A 138 14.03 2.30 9.70
C TYR A 138 13.84 2.02 8.23
N VAL A 139 14.94 1.68 7.58
CA VAL A 139 15.02 1.35 6.15
C VAL A 139 15.54 -0.08 6.03
N ALA A 140 14.89 -0.88 5.20
CA ALA A 140 15.37 -2.20 4.81
C ALA A 140 16.14 -2.10 3.51
N ASN A 141 17.38 -2.55 3.50
CA ASN A 141 18.29 -2.61 2.36
C ASN A 141 18.58 -4.08 2.02
N VAL A 142 18.57 -4.47 0.73
CA VAL A 142 18.65 -5.88 0.30
C VAL A 142 19.81 -6.18 -0.64
N GLY A 143 20.58 -5.17 -1.07
CA GLY A 143 21.65 -5.34 -2.05
C GLY A 143 22.93 -5.92 -1.44
N ASP A 144 23.68 -6.64 -2.27
CA ASP A 144 24.95 -7.26 -1.91
C ASP A 144 25.95 -6.21 -1.39
N GLY A 145 26.62 -6.56 -0.30
CA GLY A 145 27.56 -5.67 0.40
C GLY A 145 26.90 -4.62 1.30
N GLY A 146 25.57 -4.62 1.44
CA GLY A 146 24.87 -3.62 2.24
C GLY A 146 23.48 -4.02 2.70
N SER A 147 23.20 -5.32 2.81
CA SER A 147 21.93 -5.86 3.31
C SER A 147 21.81 -5.62 4.82
N ASN A 148 20.84 -4.80 5.24
CA ASN A 148 20.68 -4.40 6.63
C ASN A 148 19.34 -3.71 6.91
N TYR A 149 19.09 -3.46 8.20
CA TYR A 149 18.14 -2.45 8.68
C TYR A 149 18.94 -1.26 9.19
N ALA A 150 18.73 -0.08 8.62
CA ALA A 150 19.41 1.16 9.00
C ALA A 150 18.43 2.14 9.66
N GLY A 151 18.80 2.68 10.82
CA GLY A 151 17.95 3.57 11.63
C GLY A 151 18.28 5.05 11.44
N PHE A 152 17.23 5.87 11.40
CA PHE A 152 17.31 7.32 11.25
C PHE A 152 16.33 8.01 12.21
N ARG A 153 16.47 9.32 12.36
CA ARG A 153 15.51 10.19 13.02
C ARG A 153 15.06 11.28 12.07
N LEU A 154 13.76 11.37 11.88
CA LEU A 154 13.12 12.48 11.16
C LEU A 154 12.95 13.65 12.13
N GLY A 155 13.53 14.79 11.81
CA GLY A 155 13.36 16.04 12.53
C GLY A 155 12.02 16.73 12.18
N SER A 156 11.59 17.65 13.03
CA SER A 156 10.41 18.46 12.77
C SER A 156 10.57 19.42 11.57
N ASP A 157 11.81 19.64 11.15
CA ASP A 157 12.17 20.37 9.93
C ASP A 157 12.20 19.49 8.67
N GLY A 158 11.92 18.18 8.82
CA GLY A 158 12.01 17.18 7.77
C GLY A 158 13.43 16.67 7.51
N SER A 159 14.44 17.09 8.26
CA SER A 159 15.78 16.54 8.13
C SER A 159 15.81 15.08 8.57
N LEU A 160 16.37 14.19 7.74
CA LEU A 160 16.56 12.78 8.06
C LEU A 160 18.02 12.53 8.46
N ARG A 161 18.25 12.11 9.70
CA ARG A 161 19.60 11.95 10.27
C ARG A 161 19.84 10.52 10.74
N PRO A 162 20.94 9.85 10.34
CA PRO A 162 21.28 8.52 10.82
C PRO A 162 21.38 8.47 12.35
N ILE A 163 20.90 7.41 12.97
CA ILE A 163 21.11 7.10 14.39
C ILE A 163 22.42 6.31 14.49
N PRO A 164 23.46 6.85 15.14
CA PRO A 164 24.74 6.15 15.26
C PRO A 164 24.60 4.78 15.94
N GLY A 165 25.13 3.72 15.31
CA GLY A 165 25.08 2.35 15.82
C GLY A 165 23.71 1.69 15.77
N SER A 166 22.79 2.18 14.92
CA SER A 166 21.46 1.59 14.72
C SER A 166 21.41 0.53 13.62
N THR A 167 22.46 0.41 12.80
CA THR A 167 22.49 -0.54 11.68
C THR A 167 22.58 -1.97 12.20
N VAL A 168 21.64 -2.82 11.75
CA VAL A 168 21.60 -4.26 12.02
C VAL A 168 21.78 -5.00 10.70
N ALA A 169 22.91 -5.70 10.56
CA ALA A 169 23.20 -6.47 9.36
C ALA A 169 22.20 -7.64 9.19
N VAL A 170 21.81 -7.88 7.95
CA VAL A 170 21.02 -9.04 7.52
C VAL A 170 21.90 -9.88 6.59
N PRO A 171 21.92 -11.23 6.71
CA PRO A 171 22.70 -12.06 5.80
C PRO A 171 22.36 -11.77 4.33
N GLU A 172 23.37 -11.71 3.49
CA GLU A 172 23.22 -11.50 2.06
C GLU A 172 22.28 -12.55 1.43
N GLY A 173 21.49 -12.12 0.47
CA GLY A 173 20.52 -12.97 -0.21
C GLY A 173 19.29 -13.35 0.61
N SER A 174 19.12 -12.84 1.83
CA SER A 174 17.94 -13.12 2.66
C SER A 174 16.62 -12.59 2.06
N GLY A 175 16.68 -11.54 1.21
CA GLY A 175 15.52 -10.96 0.57
C GLY A 175 14.59 -10.27 1.58
N VAL A 176 14.97 -9.11 2.11
CA VAL A 176 14.07 -8.38 3.02
C VAL A 176 12.87 -7.86 2.24
N GLY A 177 11.64 -8.26 2.63
CA GLY A 177 10.40 -7.87 1.95
C GLY A 177 9.69 -6.69 2.59
N ASP A 178 9.84 -6.51 3.90
CA ASP A 178 9.19 -5.43 4.64
C ASP A 178 9.94 -5.08 5.92
N VAL A 179 9.75 -3.86 6.41
CA VAL A 179 10.14 -3.42 7.73
C VAL A 179 9.04 -2.52 8.30
N LEU A 180 8.55 -2.81 9.50
CA LEU A 180 7.50 -1.99 10.10
C LEU A 180 7.56 -1.93 11.62
N PHE A 181 7.11 -0.78 12.16
CA PHE A 181 6.85 -0.62 13.59
C PHE A 181 5.46 -1.10 13.97
N ASN A 182 5.30 -1.54 15.22
CA ASN A 182 3.97 -1.60 15.80
C ASN A 182 3.45 -0.19 16.12
N GLU A 183 2.16 -0.08 16.44
CA GLU A 183 1.49 1.21 16.68
C GLU A 183 2.16 2.05 17.79
N GLN A 184 2.74 1.43 18.82
CA GLN A 184 3.44 2.12 19.92
C GLN A 184 4.87 2.53 19.53
N GLY A 185 5.41 2.07 18.41
CA GLY A 185 6.79 2.35 18.00
C GLY A 185 7.85 1.69 18.86
N ASN A 186 7.50 0.74 19.74
CA ASN A 186 8.41 0.04 20.64
C ASN A 186 8.81 -1.37 20.18
N ARG A 187 8.24 -1.83 19.05
CA ARG A 187 8.57 -3.05 18.32
C ARG A 187 8.83 -2.72 16.87
N LEU A 188 9.74 -3.47 16.29
CA LEU A 188 9.97 -3.45 14.85
C LEU A 188 10.11 -4.90 14.38
N VAL A 189 9.51 -5.22 13.25
CA VAL A 189 9.70 -6.49 12.57
C VAL A 189 10.23 -6.26 11.16
N GLY A 190 10.94 -7.27 10.62
CA GLY A 190 11.33 -7.34 9.23
C GLY A 190 11.12 -8.75 8.71
N THR A 191 10.67 -8.87 7.45
CA THR A 191 10.46 -10.16 6.80
C THR A 191 11.65 -10.49 5.91
N ARG A 192 12.01 -11.78 5.80
CA ARG A 192 13.08 -12.28 4.89
C ARG A 192 12.49 -13.36 4.00
N ASP A 193 12.10 -12.99 2.78
CA ASP A 193 11.34 -13.86 1.89
C ASP A 193 12.11 -15.08 1.41
N ASN A 194 13.39 -14.92 1.04
CA ASN A 194 14.22 -16.00 0.52
C ASN A 194 14.62 -17.03 1.57
N THR A 195 14.70 -16.62 2.83
CA THR A 195 15.09 -17.53 3.94
C THR A 195 13.92 -17.93 4.82
N SER A 196 12.72 -17.40 4.55
CA SER A 196 11.48 -17.68 5.29
C SER A 196 11.59 -17.39 6.78
N LEU A 197 12.20 -16.26 7.11
CA LEU A 197 12.44 -15.81 8.48
C LEU A 197 11.74 -14.47 8.76
N ILE A 198 11.50 -14.19 10.03
CA ILE A 198 10.95 -12.92 10.52
C ILE A 198 11.87 -12.42 11.63
N ASP A 199 12.49 -11.26 11.39
CA ASP A 199 13.21 -10.53 12.42
C ASP A 199 12.25 -9.84 13.35
N SER A 200 12.51 -9.86 14.64
CA SER A 200 11.74 -9.12 15.63
C SER A 200 12.68 -8.43 16.61
N PHE A 201 12.40 -7.15 16.85
CA PHE A 201 13.23 -6.28 17.66
C PHE A 201 12.40 -5.50 18.68
N ARG A 202 13.01 -5.18 19.79
CA ARG A 202 12.60 -4.09 20.67
C ARG A 202 13.29 -2.82 20.21
N VAL A 203 12.59 -1.72 20.26
CA VAL A 203 13.10 -0.39 19.92
C VAL A 203 13.39 0.36 21.22
N GLY A 204 14.62 0.78 21.42
CA GLY A 204 15.03 1.56 22.57
C GLY A 204 14.57 3.04 22.44
N GLU A 205 14.61 3.78 23.55
CA GLU A 205 14.32 5.23 23.57
C GLU A 205 15.29 6.03 22.68
N ASP A 206 16.51 5.52 22.52
CA ASP A 206 17.52 6.07 21.61
C ASP A 206 17.26 5.72 20.13
N GLY A 207 16.24 4.91 19.85
CA GLY A 207 15.85 4.44 18.53
C GLY A 207 16.63 3.23 18.04
N ARG A 208 17.54 2.64 18.83
CA ARG A 208 18.30 1.46 18.44
C ARG A 208 17.49 0.17 18.61
N LEU A 209 17.82 -0.82 17.79
CA LEU A 209 17.20 -2.13 17.85
C LEU A 209 17.95 -3.09 18.79
N THR A 210 17.18 -3.85 19.55
CA THR A 210 17.67 -5.02 20.28
C THR A 210 16.87 -6.23 19.83
N ALA A 211 17.53 -7.25 19.27
CA ALA A 211 16.86 -8.46 18.83
C ALA A 211 16.07 -9.10 19.98
N ALA A 212 14.85 -9.50 19.70
CA ALA A 212 14.04 -10.27 20.65
C ALA A 212 14.65 -11.65 20.88
N LYS A 213 14.42 -12.22 22.07
CA LYS A 213 14.91 -13.56 22.38
C LYS A 213 14.32 -14.57 21.39
N GLY A 214 15.17 -15.23 20.63
CA GLY A 214 14.81 -16.22 19.59
C GLY A 214 14.66 -15.63 18.20
N SER A 215 14.82 -14.31 18.01
CA SER A 215 14.87 -13.69 16.66
C SER A 215 16.17 -14.06 15.92
N PRO A 216 16.09 -14.34 14.60
CA PRO A 216 14.89 -14.37 13.78
C PRO A 216 14.00 -15.61 14.05
N PHE A 217 12.70 -15.46 13.85
CA PHE A 217 11.72 -16.53 13.97
C PHE A 217 11.46 -17.18 12.60
N GLU A 218 11.16 -18.47 12.57
CA GLU A 218 10.69 -19.11 11.34
C GLU A 218 9.31 -18.57 10.96
N ALA A 219 9.13 -18.20 9.69
CA ALA A 219 7.82 -17.97 9.12
C ALA A 219 7.06 -19.30 9.07
N GLN A 220 5.72 -19.24 9.17
CA GLN A 220 4.90 -20.46 9.23
C GLN A 220 4.66 -21.07 7.85
N SER A 221 5.08 -20.38 6.77
CA SER A 221 5.12 -20.85 5.38
C SER A 221 6.24 -20.13 4.63
N LEU A 222 6.46 -20.51 3.36
CA LEU A 222 7.57 -20.00 2.55
C LEU A 222 7.30 -18.59 2.01
N GLY A 223 8.33 -17.75 2.04
CA GLY A 223 8.34 -16.43 1.43
C GLY A 223 7.49 -15.39 2.15
N PRO A 224 7.77 -15.06 3.44
CA PRO A 224 7.12 -13.93 4.12
C PRO A 224 7.52 -12.63 3.45
N ILE A 225 6.54 -11.84 2.97
CA ILE A 225 6.79 -10.54 2.33
C ILE A 225 6.17 -9.41 3.14
N GLY A 226 4.88 -9.14 2.94
CA GLY A 226 4.18 -8.07 3.62
C GLY A 226 3.78 -8.44 5.03
N ALA A 227 3.87 -7.49 5.94
CA ALA A 227 3.52 -7.67 7.33
C ALA A 227 2.73 -6.48 7.87
N GLU A 228 1.82 -6.72 8.82
CA GLU A 228 1.09 -5.65 9.50
C GLU A 228 0.72 -6.02 10.92
N PHE A 229 0.87 -5.06 11.85
CA PHE A 229 0.33 -5.17 13.20
C PHE A 229 -1.13 -4.77 13.23
N ARG A 230 -1.94 -5.53 13.98
CA ARG A 230 -3.37 -5.25 14.10
C ARG A 230 -3.61 -3.92 14.82
N PRO A 231 -4.33 -2.97 14.22
CA PRO A 231 -4.77 -1.76 14.90
C PRO A 231 -5.55 -2.08 16.18
N GLY A 232 -5.24 -1.37 17.28
CA GLY A 232 -5.83 -1.60 18.59
C GLY A 232 -5.41 -2.89 19.31
N SER A 233 -4.62 -3.76 18.67
CA SER A 233 -4.04 -4.98 19.26
C SER A 233 -2.60 -5.16 18.77
N PRO A 234 -1.69 -4.27 19.15
CA PRO A 234 -0.35 -4.14 18.57
C PRO A 234 0.61 -5.27 18.94
N ASP A 235 0.14 -6.25 19.71
CA ASP A 235 0.78 -7.52 19.96
C ASP A 235 0.44 -8.60 18.91
N GLN A 236 -0.50 -8.33 17.99
CA GLN A 236 -0.87 -9.25 16.92
C GLN A 236 -0.26 -8.81 15.61
N LEU A 237 0.52 -9.69 14.98
CA LEU A 237 1.21 -9.49 13.71
C LEU A 237 0.68 -10.48 12.69
N TYR A 238 0.38 -10.00 11.48
CA TYR A 238 -0.01 -10.82 10.34
C TYR A 238 1.01 -10.66 9.23
N VAL A 239 1.35 -11.78 8.56
CA VAL A 239 2.41 -11.82 7.53
C VAL A 239 1.93 -12.65 6.35
N SER A 240 1.97 -12.11 5.14
CA SER A 240 1.70 -12.86 3.91
C SER A 240 2.87 -13.79 3.57
N ASN A 241 2.58 -14.98 3.04
CA ASN A 241 3.59 -15.96 2.63
C ASN A 241 3.37 -16.35 1.16
N ALA A 242 4.28 -15.93 0.27
CA ALA A 242 4.06 -15.89 -1.16
C ALA A 242 4.65 -17.07 -1.95
N HIS A 243 5.56 -17.85 -1.38
CA HIS A 243 6.43 -18.76 -2.15
C HIS A 243 6.10 -20.25 -2.01
N ALA A 244 4.95 -20.61 -1.40
CA ALA A 244 4.55 -22.00 -1.24
C ALA A 244 4.03 -22.68 -2.54
N GLY A 245 4.04 -21.95 -3.66
CA GLY A 245 3.61 -22.42 -4.98
C GLY A 245 2.15 -22.08 -5.31
N PRO A 246 1.71 -22.46 -6.53
CA PRO A 246 0.36 -22.13 -7.00
C PRO A 246 -0.75 -22.66 -6.09
N GLY A 247 -1.69 -21.80 -5.72
CA GLY A 247 -2.83 -22.14 -4.86
C GLY A 247 -2.49 -22.41 -3.38
N ASN A 248 -1.23 -22.23 -2.96
CA ASN A 248 -0.78 -22.49 -1.59
C ASN A 248 -0.43 -21.23 -0.81
N GLY A 249 -0.96 -20.08 -1.23
CA GLY A 249 -0.83 -18.82 -0.50
C GLY A 249 -1.41 -18.91 0.91
N THR A 250 -0.77 -18.25 1.86
CA THR A 250 -1.22 -18.23 3.26
C THR A 250 -0.94 -16.89 3.91
N VAL A 251 -1.67 -16.61 4.99
CA VAL A 251 -1.37 -15.53 5.93
C VAL A 251 -1.02 -16.13 7.28
N SER A 252 0.19 -15.85 7.78
CA SER A 252 0.63 -16.18 9.12
C SER A 252 0.06 -15.21 10.15
N ALA A 253 -0.27 -15.70 11.34
CA ALA A 253 -0.69 -14.88 12.47
C ALA A 253 0.17 -15.18 13.70
N PHE A 254 0.76 -14.15 14.28
CA PHE A 254 1.63 -14.23 15.44
C PHE A 254 1.16 -13.30 16.56
N ARG A 255 1.49 -13.69 17.78
CA ARG A 255 1.38 -12.84 18.97
C ARG A 255 2.76 -12.56 19.54
N ASP A 256 3.08 -11.28 19.72
CA ASP A 256 4.19 -10.85 20.58
C ASP A 256 3.81 -11.11 22.05
N THR A 257 4.62 -11.87 22.75
CA THR A 257 4.41 -12.22 24.15
C THR A 257 4.92 -11.16 25.13
N GLY A 258 5.05 -9.90 24.67
CA GLY A 258 5.38 -8.72 25.48
C GLY A 258 6.84 -8.27 25.40
N ASN A 259 7.72 -9.03 24.74
CA ASN A 259 9.16 -8.74 24.62
C ASN A 259 9.70 -8.90 23.19
N GLY A 260 8.80 -8.98 22.19
CA GLY A 260 9.14 -9.21 20.79
C GLY A 260 9.23 -10.70 20.40
N THR A 261 9.03 -11.63 21.36
CA THR A 261 9.00 -13.06 21.03
C THR A 261 7.67 -13.42 20.37
N LEU A 262 7.74 -13.88 19.12
CA LEU A 262 6.59 -14.22 18.31
C LEU A 262 6.13 -15.67 18.59
N LYS A 263 4.83 -15.86 18.80
CA LYS A 263 4.17 -17.17 18.92
C LYS A 263 3.00 -17.24 17.97
N SER A 264 2.77 -18.41 17.38
CA SER A 264 1.64 -18.69 16.50
C SER A 264 0.29 -18.41 17.18
N ILE A 265 -0.67 -17.88 16.44
CA ILE A 265 -2.06 -17.73 16.85
C ILE A 265 -2.91 -18.81 16.20
N GLY A 266 -3.53 -19.66 17.02
CA GLY A 266 -4.45 -20.70 16.55
C GLY A 266 -3.78 -21.73 15.65
N SER A 267 -4.43 -22.04 14.51
CA SER A 267 -3.94 -22.98 13.50
C SER A 267 -3.17 -22.31 12.37
N SER A 268 -2.60 -21.11 12.61
CA SER A 268 -1.79 -20.41 11.64
C SER A 268 -0.66 -21.32 11.07
N PRO A 269 -0.34 -21.22 9.74
CA PRO A 269 -0.81 -20.21 8.79
C PRO A 269 -2.21 -20.51 8.23
N TYR A 270 -2.93 -19.47 7.84
CA TYR A 270 -4.28 -19.54 7.27
C TYR A 270 -4.22 -19.50 5.74
N ALA A 271 -4.74 -20.56 5.10
CA ALA A 271 -4.76 -20.66 3.64
C ALA A 271 -5.78 -19.70 3.01
N ASP A 272 -5.47 -19.18 1.80
CA ASP A 272 -6.39 -18.42 0.97
C ASP A 272 -6.74 -19.12 -0.36
N GLY A 273 -6.07 -20.22 -0.68
CA GLY A 273 -6.24 -20.95 -1.94
C GLY A 273 -5.73 -20.18 -3.17
N GLN A 274 -4.98 -19.10 -2.97
CA GLN A 274 -4.48 -18.22 -4.01
C GLN A 274 -2.98 -18.39 -4.22
N THR A 275 -2.43 -17.64 -5.17
CA THR A 275 -1.00 -17.71 -5.52
C THR A 275 -0.33 -16.38 -5.22
N ALA A 276 0.76 -16.46 -4.47
CA ALA A 276 1.64 -15.35 -4.11
C ALA A 276 0.88 -14.19 -3.43
N PRO A 277 0.30 -14.38 -2.22
CA PRO A 277 -0.10 -13.27 -1.37
C PRO A 277 1.17 -12.54 -0.92
N CYS A 278 1.39 -11.34 -1.46
CA CYS A 278 2.63 -10.60 -1.22
C CYS A 278 2.45 -9.48 -0.20
N TRP A 279 1.25 -8.88 -0.10
CA TRP A 279 0.99 -7.74 0.77
C TRP A 279 -0.24 -7.96 1.63
N VAL A 280 -0.27 -7.30 2.77
CA VAL A 280 -1.41 -7.30 3.69
C VAL A 280 -1.76 -5.88 4.07
N GLU A 281 -3.07 -5.62 4.25
CA GLU A 281 -3.62 -4.38 4.78
C GLU A 281 -4.74 -4.73 5.75
N ILE A 282 -4.81 -4.07 6.92
CA ILE A 282 -5.80 -4.34 7.96
C ILE A 282 -6.73 -3.14 8.12
N SER A 283 -8.04 -3.39 8.22
CA SER A 283 -9.02 -2.33 8.48
C SER A 283 -8.70 -1.57 9.78
N HIS A 284 -8.95 -0.26 9.81
CA HIS A 284 -8.59 0.61 10.94
C HIS A 284 -9.25 0.18 12.26
N ASP A 285 -10.38 -0.53 12.19
CA ASP A 285 -11.04 -1.12 13.36
C ASP A 285 -10.45 -2.48 13.77
N GLY A 286 -9.43 -2.96 13.06
CA GLY A 286 -8.74 -4.22 13.31
C GLY A 286 -9.59 -5.48 13.07
N ARG A 287 -10.70 -5.39 12.33
CA ARG A 287 -11.65 -6.51 12.17
C ARG A 287 -11.45 -7.31 10.89
N TYR A 288 -10.87 -6.71 9.86
CA TYR A 288 -10.69 -7.33 8.55
C TYR A 288 -9.25 -7.21 8.09
N LEU A 289 -8.78 -8.24 7.39
CA LEU A 289 -7.48 -8.26 6.72
C LEU A 289 -7.70 -8.54 5.25
N PHE A 290 -7.00 -7.80 4.41
CA PHE A 290 -6.97 -7.95 2.95
C PHE A 290 -5.58 -8.39 2.52
N ALA A 291 -5.47 -9.54 1.86
CA ALA A 291 -4.22 -10.04 1.30
C ALA A 291 -4.23 -9.87 -0.22
N VAL A 292 -3.17 -9.26 -0.75
CA VAL A 292 -3.01 -9.00 -2.18
C VAL A 292 -2.31 -10.17 -2.84
N ASN A 293 -3.02 -10.91 -3.68
CA ASN A 293 -2.51 -12.11 -4.35
C ASN A 293 -1.96 -11.75 -5.74
N THR A 294 -0.68 -11.42 -5.79
CA THR A 294 0.00 -10.88 -6.99
C THR A 294 -0.14 -11.77 -8.21
N ALA A 295 0.05 -13.07 -8.06
CA ALA A 295 -0.01 -14.00 -9.20
C ALA A 295 -1.43 -14.43 -9.54
N SER A 296 -2.34 -14.50 -8.57
CA SER A 296 -3.77 -14.77 -8.81
C SER A 296 -4.54 -13.55 -9.28
N ALA A 297 -3.96 -12.34 -9.20
CA ALA A 297 -4.60 -11.08 -9.58
C ALA A 297 -5.96 -10.85 -8.89
N ASN A 298 -5.99 -11.06 -7.56
CA ASN A 298 -7.17 -10.83 -6.72
C ASN A 298 -6.78 -10.45 -5.29
N LEU A 299 -7.78 -10.16 -4.48
CA LEU A 299 -7.64 -9.89 -3.04
C LEU A 299 -8.37 -10.98 -2.27
N SER A 300 -7.72 -11.55 -1.25
CA SER A 300 -8.39 -12.38 -0.24
C SER A 300 -8.82 -11.52 0.94
N SER A 301 -10.05 -11.64 1.38
CA SER A 301 -10.60 -10.97 2.56
C SER A 301 -10.75 -11.95 3.72
N TYR A 302 -10.32 -11.54 4.91
CA TYR A 302 -10.48 -12.33 6.14
C TYR A 302 -11.15 -11.51 7.24
N THR A 303 -11.93 -12.16 8.06
CA THR A 303 -12.26 -11.65 9.40
C THR A 303 -11.12 -11.96 10.36
N ILE A 304 -10.69 -10.96 11.13
CA ILE A 304 -9.80 -11.16 12.28
C ILE A 304 -10.68 -11.36 13.52
N ASN A 305 -10.73 -12.58 14.02
CA ASN A 305 -11.52 -12.94 15.19
C ASN A 305 -10.98 -12.24 16.47
N PRO A 306 -11.75 -12.14 17.56
CA PRO A 306 -11.30 -11.51 18.80
C PRO A 306 -10.02 -12.12 19.39
N ASN A 307 -9.79 -13.44 19.19
CA ASN A 307 -8.59 -14.14 19.64
C ASN A 307 -7.38 -14.00 18.68
N GLY A 308 -7.56 -13.31 17.54
CA GLY A 308 -6.53 -13.09 16.52
C GLY A 308 -6.46 -14.16 15.42
N THR A 309 -7.30 -15.19 15.46
CA THR A 309 -7.41 -16.17 14.36
C THR A 309 -8.06 -15.54 13.13
N LEU A 310 -7.74 -16.06 11.93
CA LEU A 310 -8.34 -15.60 10.67
C LEU A 310 -9.43 -16.55 10.20
N THR A 311 -10.49 -15.98 9.63
CA THR A 311 -11.53 -16.71 8.89
C THR A 311 -11.64 -16.12 7.51
N LEU A 312 -11.35 -16.92 6.47
CA LEU A 312 -11.45 -16.48 5.08
C LEU A 312 -12.92 -16.20 4.73
N LEU A 313 -13.20 -15.02 4.21
CA LEU A 313 -14.52 -14.61 3.71
C LEU A 313 -14.69 -14.93 2.23
N GLY A 314 -13.64 -14.73 1.44
CA GLY A 314 -13.66 -14.96 0.01
C GLY A 314 -12.57 -14.18 -0.72
N THR A 315 -12.69 -14.11 -2.04
CA THR A 315 -11.75 -13.40 -2.91
C THR A 315 -12.48 -12.44 -3.84
N THR A 316 -11.84 -11.29 -4.13
CA THR A 316 -12.33 -10.30 -5.08
C THR A 316 -11.32 -10.11 -6.21
N ALA A 317 -11.72 -10.41 -7.45
CA ALA A 317 -10.86 -10.26 -8.62
C ALA A 317 -10.73 -8.78 -9.03
N PHE A 318 -9.58 -8.42 -9.61
CA PHE A 318 -9.41 -7.15 -10.31
C PHE A 318 -10.02 -7.25 -11.71
N ARG A 319 -10.76 -6.22 -12.17
CA ARG A 319 -11.29 -6.19 -13.54
C ARG A 319 -10.19 -6.20 -14.61
N ASN A 320 -9.06 -5.53 -14.33
CA ASN A 320 -7.93 -5.40 -15.26
C ASN A 320 -6.61 -5.77 -14.57
N GLY A 321 -6.65 -6.74 -13.65
CA GLY A 321 -5.54 -7.00 -12.75
C GLY A 321 -4.40 -7.78 -13.37
N ALA A 322 -3.17 -7.29 -13.21
CA ALA A 322 -1.97 -8.10 -13.25
C ALA A 322 -0.90 -7.48 -12.33
N GLY A 323 -0.36 -8.31 -11.43
CA GLY A 323 0.80 -7.96 -10.64
C GLY A 323 0.58 -6.85 -9.62
N ALA A 324 -0.50 -6.93 -8.84
CA ALA A 324 -0.71 -6.04 -7.70
C ALA A 324 0.47 -6.11 -6.72
N VAL A 325 0.94 -4.97 -6.21
CA VAL A 325 2.21 -4.88 -5.49
C VAL A 325 2.18 -4.07 -4.19
N ASP A 326 1.15 -3.35 -3.88
CA ASP A 326 0.92 -2.70 -2.57
C ASP A 326 -0.54 -2.30 -2.45
N ALA A 327 -1.03 -2.16 -1.23
CA ALA A 327 -2.39 -1.77 -0.93
C ALA A 327 -2.44 -0.84 0.27
N ARG A 328 -3.33 0.17 0.24
CA ARG A 328 -3.58 1.08 1.36
C ARG A 328 -5.04 1.47 1.44
N LEU A 329 -5.56 1.47 2.65
CA LEU A 329 -6.86 2.03 2.96
C LEU A 329 -6.82 3.56 2.96
N SER A 330 -7.91 4.19 2.52
CA SER A 330 -8.13 5.61 2.73
C SER A 330 -8.23 5.94 4.24
N PRO A 331 -7.91 7.17 4.69
CA PRO A 331 -7.93 7.53 6.10
C PRO A 331 -9.28 7.27 6.81
N ASP A 332 -10.38 7.30 6.08
CA ASP A 332 -11.72 6.98 6.56
C ASP A 332 -12.06 5.47 6.52
N GLY A 333 -11.16 4.64 5.99
CA GLY A 333 -11.31 3.19 5.86
C GLY A 333 -12.37 2.75 4.84
N ARG A 334 -12.94 3.66 4.06
CA ARG A 334 -14.03 3.36 3.12
C ARG A 334 -13.57 2.83 1.78
N PHE A 335 -12.31 3.06 1.43
CA PHE A 335 -11.74 2.67 0.15
C PHE A 335 -10.38 2.00 0.34
N LEU A 336 -10.14 0.95 -0.43
CA LEU A 336 -8.85 0.27 -0.53
C LEU A 336 -8.28 0.52 -1.92
N SER A 337 -7.14 1.19 -2.01
CA SER A 337 -6.41 1.37 -3.26
C SER A 337 -5.27 0.36 -3.35
N VAL A 338 -5.08 -0.21 -4.54
CA VAL A 338 -4.09 -1.25 -4.82
C VAL A 338 -3.27 -0.85 -6.03
N THR A 339 -1.95 -0.84 -5.90
CA THR A 339 -1.03 -0.53 -7.01
C THR A 339 -0.73 -1.79 -7.80
N GLY A 340 -0.89 -1.75 -9.13
CA GLY A 340 -0.54 -2.82 -10.05
C GLY A 340 0.78 -2.53 -10.76
N GLY A 341 1.88 -3.14 -10.29
CA GLY A 341 3.21 -2.87 -10.83
C GLY A 341 3.38 -3.28 -12.31
N ARG A 342 2.86 -4.45 -12.70
CA ARG A 342 2.93 -4.91 -14.10
C ARG A 342 1.91 -4.24 -15.01
N GLY A 343 0.74 -3.91 -14.48
CA GLY A 343 -0.34 -3.28 -15.25
C GLY A 343 -0.21 -1.76 -15.36
N HIS A 344 0.68 -1.14 -14.59
CA HIS A 344 0.78 0.32 -14.42
C HIS A 344 -0.58 0.94 -14.12
N LEU A 345 -1.24 0.42 -13.09
CA LEU A 345 -2.59 0.81 -12.69
C LEU A 345 -2.68 1.03 -11.18
N VAL A 346 -3.61 1.87 -10.75
CA VAL A 346 -4.12 1.89 -9.39
C VAL A 346 -5.59 1.49 -9.45
N THR A 347 -5.93 0.41 -8.74
CA THR A 347 -7.30 -0.09 -8.64
C THR A 347 -7.87 0.27 -7.28
N THR A 348 -9.07 0.85 -7.23
CA THR A 348 -9.71 1.26 -5.98
C THR A 348 -11.00 0.48 -5.77
N PHE A 349 -11.19 -0.01 -4.54
CA PHE A 349 -12.37 -0.75 -4.09
C PHE A 349 -13.09 0.02 -2.98
N ALA A 350 -14.40 0.03 -3.03
CA ALA A 350 -15.22 0.37 -1.86
C ALA A 350 -15.15 -0.80 -0.85
N VAL A 351 -15.01 -0.46 0.42
CA VAL A 351 -14.91 -1.40 1.55
C VAL A 351 -16.20 -1.34 2.36
N SER A 352 -16.85 -2.49 2.53
CA SER A 352 -18.05 -2.63 3.35
C SER A 352 -17.94 -3.88 4.23
N GLY A 353 -17.53 -3.71 5.47
CA GLY A 353 -17.13 -4.84 6.29
C GLY A 353 -15.90 -5.53 5.67
N GLY A 354 -15.97 -6.84 5.43
CA GLY A 354 -14.92 -7.58 4.71
C GLY A 354 -15.11 -7.63 3.19
N ASP A 355 -16.20 -7.07 2.66
CA ASP A 355 -16.51 -7.11 1.24
C ASP A 355 -15.82 -5.97 0.49
N LEU A 356 -15.31 -6.28 -0.69
CA LEU A 356 -14.65 -5.34 -1.60
C LEU A 356 -15.44 -5.25 -2.91
N THR A 357 -15.72 -4.02 -3.36
CA THR A 357 -16.35 -3.76 -4.65
C THR A 357 -15.52 -2.76 -5.44
N GLU A 358 -14.97 -3.17 -6.58
CA GLU A 358 -14.17 -2.28 -7.43
C GLU A 358 -15.03 -1.12 -7.95
N LEU A 359 -14.53 0.12 -7.79
CA LEU A 359 -15.25 1.33 -8.19
C LEU A 359 -15.43 1.40 -9.71
N PRO A 360 -16.55 1.97 -10.21
CA PRO A 360 -16.74 2.20 -11.65
C PRO A 360 -15.67 3.09 -12.28
N SER A 361 -15.11 4.04 -11.50
CA SER A 361 -14.03 4.96 -11.89
C SER A 361 -12.64 4.32 -11.89
N SER A 362 -12.53 3.08 -11.44
CA SER A 362 -11.29 2.29 -11.35
C SER A 362 -11.15 1.34 -12.55
N PRO A 363 -9.93 0.95 -12.95
CA PRO A 363 -8.63 1.46 -12.50
C PRO A 363 -8.23 2.79 -13.13
N VAL A 364 -7.25 3.49 -12.53
CA VAL A 364 -6.58 4.64 -13.13
C VAL A 364 -5.18 4.27 -13.59
N ALA A 365 -4.73 4.88 -14.69
CA ALA A 365 -3.41 4.56 -15.26
C ALA A 365 -2.27 5.26 -14.51
N LEU A 366 -1.17 4.55 -14.35
CA LEU A 366 0.13 5.07 -13.95
C LEU A 366 1.01 5.33 -15.18
N PRO A 367 1.93 6.29 -15.14
CA PRO A 367 2.87 6.52 -16.21
C PRO A 367 3.71 5.29 -16.56
N ALA A 368 4.02 5.12 -17.84
CA ALA A 368 4.99 4.12 -18.28
C ALA A 368 6.42 4.53 -17.92
N GLY A 369 7.35 3.57 -17.90
CA GLY A 369 8.80 3.81 -17.75
C GLY A 369 9.36 3.56 -16.35
N GLY A 370 8.51 3.17 -15.40
CA GLY A 370 8.93 2.74 -14.06
C GLY A 370 8.51 1.30 -13.76
N SER A 371 8.65 0.91 -12.51
CA SER A 371 8.08 -0.30 -11.94
C SER A 371 7.41 0.08 -10.62
N PRO A 372 6.14 0.57 -10.68
CA PRO A 372 5.45 1.15 -9.54
C PRO A 372 5.45 0.21 -8.33
N THR A 373 5.78 0.76 -7.16
CA THR A 373 5.88 0.03 -5.90
C THR A 373 5.65 1.01 -4.74
N GLY A 374 5.01 0.55 -3.68
CA GLY A 374 4.65 1.44 -2.57
C GLY A 374 3.47 2.36 -2.89
N LEU A 375 2.60 2.53 -1.92
CA LEU A 375 1.41 3.36 -1.99
C LEU A 375 1.14 4.00 -0.64
N VAL A 376 0.84 5.29 -0.65
CA VAL A 376 0.31 6.04 0.50
C VAL A 376 -0.98 6.73 0.09
N VAL A 377 -1.99 6.69 0.95
CA VAL A 377 -3.26 7.40 0.78
C VAL A 377 -3.49 8.31 1.99
N LEU A 378 -3.62 9.62 1.73
CA LEU A 378 -3.81 10.69 2.72
C LEU A 378 -5.19 11.34 2.60
#